data_8f605f21facc78d2fec0f8ea2ac577c0
#
_entry.id   8f605f21facc78d2fec0f8ea2ac577c0
#
_cell.length_a   1.000
_cell.length_b   1.000
_cell.length_c   1.000
_cell.angle_alpha   90.00
_cell.angle_beta   90.00
_cell.angle_gamma   90.00
#
_symmetry.space_group_name_H-M   'P 1'
#
loop_
_entity.id
_entity.type
_entity.pdbx_description
1 polymer ?
#
loop_
_entity_poly.entity_id
_entity_poly.type
_entity_poly.pdbx_seq_one_letter_code
_entity_poly.pdbx_strand_id
1 'polypeptide(L)'
;MRHPRLLLGVCVLLAAGCHQHPLTDYRPLDQAGMWSSDIEQLKGLNVTDSEIAQVIKLKHAGISDDTCVELISAAHLHKVLFISAQSAADLAGAGFTEQQILDIAHAGQLDSISIDAVTLKLIGLSDSTVQLVLHKHLTGQPVMASAEISELKNTGLTERQILERINSGMTDEQARKEITARERSRDHANTSFVRVRGRKPR
;
A
#
# COMPACT_ATOMS: atom_id res chain seq x y z
N MET A 1 -38.70 -63.66 37.38
CA MET A 1 -37.67 -62.78 37.97
C MET A 1 -37.38 -61.64 36.99
N ARG A 2 -37.82 -60.42 37.28
CA ARG A 2 -37.68 -59.24 36.38
C ARG A 2 -36.60 -58.32 36.95
N HIS A 3 -35.54 -58.07 36.17
CA HIS A 3 -34.50 -57.12 36.53
C HIS A 3 -34.89 -55.71 36.02
N PRO A 4 -34.85 -54.67 36.85
CA PRO A 4 -35.02 -53.31 36.40
C PRO A 4 -33.66 -52.76 35.84
N ARG A 5 -33.69 -52.25 34.60
CA ARG A 5 -32.58 -51.52 33.98
C ARG A 5 -32.60 -50.08 34.52
N LEU A 6 -31.55 -49.75 35.27
CA LEU A 6 -31.23 -48.36 35.66
C LEU A 6 -30.68 -47.64 34.45
N LEU A 7 -31.44 -46.64 33.94
CA LEU A 7 -30.97 -45.65 32.97
C LEU A 7 -30.24 -44.52 33.73
N LEU A 8 -28.90 -44.57 33.70
CA LEU A 8 -28.07 -43.41 34.12
C LEU A 8 -28.13 -42.36 33.03
N GLY A 9 -28.91 -41.30 33.25
CA GLY A 9 -28.88 -40.08 32.43
C GLY A 9 -27.60 -39.28 32.71
N VAL A 10 -26.71 -39.26 31.74
CA VAL A 10 -25.53 -38.37 31.76
C VAL A 10 -25.98 -36.98 31.28
N CYS A 11 -26.22 -36.06 32.22
CA CYS A 11 -26.37 -34.65 31.93
C CYS A 11 -24.99 -34.06 31.57
N VAL A 12 -24.71 -33.95 30.26
CA VAL A 12 -23.60 -33.16 29.77
C VAL A 12 -23.98 -31.68 29.88
N LEU A 13 -23.55 -31.03 30.94
CA LEU A 13 -23.59 -29.57 31.05
C LEU A 13 -22.62 -29.00 30.03
N LEU A 14 -23.15 -28.58 28.88
CA LEU A 14 -22.45 -27.71 27.95
C LEU A 14 -22.33 -26.33 28.64
N ALA A 15 -21.21 -26.11 29.34
CA ALA A 15 -20.76 -24.80 29.73
C ALA A 15 -20.38 -24.06 28.44
N ALA A 16 -21.34 -23.40 27.80
CA ALA A 16 -21.09 -22.39 26.82
C ALA A 16 -20.36 -21.24 27.53
N GLY A 17 -19.03 -21.32 27.55
CA GLY A 17 -18.20 -20.20 27.96
C GLY A 17 -18.50 -19.02 27.04
N CYS A 18 -19.33 -18.09 27.49
CA CYS A 18 -19.39 -16.77 26.90
C CYS A 18 -18.00 -16.16 27.07
N HIS A 19 -17.14 -16.33 26.06
CA HIS A 19 -16.00 -15.42 25.92
C HIS A 19 -16.59 -14.03 25.68
N GLN A 20 -16.74 -13.27 26.77
CA GLN A 20 -16.96 -11.85 26.66
C GLN A 20 -15.69 -11.29 26.00
N HIS A 21 -15.73 -11.06 24.67
CA HIS A 21 -14.75 -10.21 24.04
C HIS A 21 -14.78 -8.88 24.78
N PRO A 22 -13.62 -8.34 25.21
CA PRO A 22 -13.56 -7.02 25.81
C PRO A 22 -14.30 -6.07 24.85
N LEU A 23 -15.22 -5.27 25.41
CA LEU A 23 -15.98 -4.30 24.63
C LEU A 23 -14.98 -3.32 24.01
N THR A 24 -14.94 -3.25 22.69
CA THR A 24 -14.09 -2.30 21.96
C THR A 24 -14.42 -0.88 22.40
N ASP A 25 -13.40 -0.08 22.70
CA ASP A 25 -13.55 1.32 23.10
C ASP A 25 -13.57 2.26 21.90
N TYR A 26 -14.73 2.82 21.58
CA TYR A 26 -14.93 3.75 20.46
C TYR A 26 -14.69 5.23 20.81
N ARG A 27 -14.47 5.58 22.11
CA ARG A 27 -14.23 6.96 22.54
C ARG A 27 -13.05 7.64 21.82
N PRO A 28 -11.95 6.94 21.47
CA PRO A 28 -10.86 7.55 20.71
C PRO A 28 -11.27 8.07 19.34
N LEU A 29 -12.27 7.48 18.68
CA LEU A 29 -12.78 7.95 17.38
C LEU A 29 -13.53 9.28 17.51
N ASP A 30 -14.36 9.41 18.54
CA ASP A 30 -15.06 10.66 18.86
C ASP A 30 -14.04 11.77 19.19
N GLN A 31 -13.00 11.45 19.98
CA GLN A 31 -11.89 12.37 20.25
C GLN A 31 -11.09 12.78 19.02
N ALA A 32 -10.99 11.91 18.02
CA ALA A 32 -10.39 12.20 16.72
C ALA A 32 -11.32 12.99 15.78
N GLY A 33 -12.51 13.35 16.23
CA GLY A 33 -13.47 14.15 15.50
C GLY A 33 -14.22 13.38 14.40
N MET A 34 -14.38 12.07 14.59
CA MET A 34 -15.20 11.27 13.67
C MET A 34 -16.69 11.48 13.94
N TRP A 35 -17.49 11.53 12.88
CA TRP A 35 -18.94 11.71 13.00
C TRP A 35 -19.60 10.50 13.68
N SER A 36 -20.60 10.75 14.52
CA SER A 36 -21.30 9.68 15.26
C SER A 36 -21.94 8.63 14.34
N SER A 37 -22.42 9.02 13.15
CA SER A 37 -22.95 8.10 12.14
C SER A 37 -21.93 7.06 11.70
N ASP A 38 -20.66 7.48 11.50
CA ASP A 38 -19.60 6.63 10.99
C ASP A 38 -19.04 5.74 12.10
N ILE A 39 -19.01 6.26 13.33
CA ILE A 39 -18.73 5.43 14.52
C ILE A 39 -19.76 4.30 14.65
N GLU A 40 -21.06 4.58 14.44
CA GLU A 40 -22.09 3.53 14.46
C GLU A 40 -21.91 2.50 13.32
N GLN A 41 -21.47 2.92 12.11
CA GLN A 41 -21.15 2.01 11.05
C GLN A 41 -19.96 1.09 11.43
N LEU A 42 -18.89 1.66 12.00
CA LEU A 42 -17.74 0.87 12.49
C LEU A 42 -18.13 -0.10 13.60
N LYS A 43 -19.07 0.28 14.50
CA LYS A 43 -19.64 -0.65 15.48
C LYS A 43 -20.38 -1.81 14.79
N GLY A 44 -21.13 -1.52 13.73
CA GLY A 44 -21.81 -2.52 12.91
C GLY A 44 -20.85 -3.51 12.25
N LEU A 45 -19.63 -3.06 11.90
CA LEU A 45 -18.57 -3.89 11.35
C LEU A 45 -17.80 -4.69 12.42
N ASN A 46 -18.07 -4.47 13.71
CA ASN A 46 -17.38 -5.11 14.84
C ASN A 46 -15.85 -4.92 14.79
N VAL A 47 -15.41 -3.70 14.53
CA VAL A 47 -13.99 -3.36 14.44
C VAL A 47 -13.26 -3.62 15.77
N THR A 48 -11.99 -3.97 15.68
CA THR A 48 -11.12 -4.20 16.83
C THR A 48 -10.46 -2.91 17.31
N ASP A 49 -9.90 -2.90 18.53
CA ASP A 49 -9.11 -1.76 19.03
C ASP A 49 -7.90 -1.44 18.13
N SER A 50 -7.32 -2.47 17.50
CA SER A 50 -6.25 -2.29 16.52
C SER A 50 -6.73 -1.52 15.29
N GLU A 51 -7.90 -1.83 14.76
CA GLU A 51 -8.49 -1.13 13.62
C GLU A 51 -8.91 0.29 13.98
N ILE A 52 -9.42 0.53 15.20
CA ILE A 52 -9.65 1.89 15.70
C ILE A 52 -8.37 2.72 15.65
N ALA A 53 -7.24 2.16 16.10
CA ALA A 53 -5.96 2.85 16.01
C ALA A 53 -5.54 3.15 14.56
N GLN A 54 -5.89 2.29 13.60
CA GLN A 54 -5.66 2.57 12.17
C GLN A 54 -6.57 3.68 11.65
N VAL A 55 -7.86 3.69 12.02
CA VAL A 55 -8.79 4.77 11.65
C VAL A 55 -8.29 6.12 12.16
N ILE A 56 -7.78 6.20 13.38
CA ILE A 56 -7.21 7.43 13.93
C ILE A 56 -6.01 7.90 13.09
N LYS A 57 -5.14 6.99 12.62
CA LYS A 57 -4.03 7.34 11.71
C LYS A 57 -4.54 7.89 10.39
N LEU A 58 -5.58 7.27 9.80
CA LEU A 58 -6.21 7.77 8.58
C LEU A 58 -6.77 9.18 8.76
N LYS A 59 -7.46 9.43 9.87
CA LYS A 59 -7.97 10.77 10.23
C LYS A 59 -6.84 11.80 10.33
N HIS A 60 -5.73 11.44 10.98
CA HIS A 60 -4.56 12.34 11.07
C HIS A 60 -3.90 12.58 9.71
N ALA A 61 -4.03 11.66 8.76
CA ALA A 61 -3.59 11.83 7.38
C ALA A 61 -4.57 12.65 6.51
N GLY A 62 -5.70 13.08 7.07
CA GLY A 62 -6.71 13.87 6.38
C GLY A 62 -7.70 13.08 5.53
N ILE A 63 -7.76 11.76 5.72
CA ILE A 63 -8.76 10.89 5.07
C ILE A 63 -10.13 11.14 5.70
N SER A 64 -11.17 11.22 4.85
CA SER A 64 -12.55 11.44 5.29
C SER A 64 -13.11 10.27 6.10
N ASP A 65 -14.15 10.53 6.91
CA ASP A 65 -14.78 9.52 7.76
C ASP A 65 -15.39 8.40 6.93
N ASP A 66 -16.13 8.75 5.88
CA ASP A 66 -16.72 7.79 4.94
C ASP A 66 -15.67 6.86 4.36
N THR A 67 -14.54 7.42 3.88
CA THR A 67 -13.43 6.62 3.33
C THR A 67 -12.79 5.72 4.39
N CYS A 68 -12.67 6.18 5.64
CA CYS A 68 -12.19 5.33 6.74
C CYS A 68 -13.08 4.11 6.94
N VAL A 69 -14.40 4.28 6.96
CA VAL A 69 -15.38 3.18 7.08
C VAL A 69 -15.26 2.22 5.90
N GLU A 70 -15.19 2.76 4.68
CA GLU A 70 -15.09 1.94 3.46
C GLU A 70 -13.78 1.14 3.40
N LEU A 71 -12.64 1.69 3.82
CA LEU A 71 -11.37 0.97 3.90
C LEU A 71 -11.43 -0.22 4.86
N ILE A 72 -12.03 -0.05 6.03
CA ILE A 72 -12.28 -1.14 6.97
C ILE A 72 -13.20 -2.19 6.35
N SER A 73 -14.28 -1.75 5.72
CA SER A 73 -15.26 -2.63 5.06
C SER A 73 -14.60 -3.45 3.94
N ALA A 74 -13.73 -2.83 3.12
CA ALA A 74 -12.98 -3.51 2.07
C ALA A 74 -12.05 -4.59 2.64
N ALA A 75 -11.33 -4.32 3.75
CA ALA A 75 -10.49 -5.31 4.41
C ALA A 75 -11.32 -6.49 4.94
N HIS A 76 -12.46 -6.22 5.60
CA HIS A 76 -13.37 -7.26 6.09
C HIS A 76 -13.98 -8.09 4.96
N LEU A 77 -14.25 -7.49 3.80
CA LEU A 77 -14.69 -8.22 2.60
C LEU A 77 -13.63 -9.27 2.18
N HIS A 78 -12.35 -8.93 2.30
CA HIS A 78 -11.23 -9.84 2.07
C HIS A 78 -10.93 -10.75 3.27
N LYS A 79 -11.73 -10.69 4.36
CA LYS A 79 -11.57 -11.47 5.59
C LYS A 79 -10.21 -11.24 6.30
N VAL A 80 -9.71 -10.02 6.23
CA VAL A 80 -8.48 -9.58 6.90
C VAL A 80 -8.78 -8.38 7.79
N LEU A 81 -7.96 -8.20 8.84
CA LEU A 81 -8.00 -6.99 9.63
C LEU A 81 -7.37 -5.84 8.85
N PHE A 82 -7.94 -4.65 8.98
CA PHE A 82 -7.35 -3.46 8.37
C PHE A 82 -6.14 -2.98 9.19
N ILE A 83 -4.96 -3.08 8.59
CA ILE A 83 -3.68 -2.65 9.20
C ILE A 83 -2.91 -1.66 8.33
N SER A 84 -3.46 -1.29 7.17
CA SER A 84 -2.77 -0.59 6.08
C SER A 84 -3.04 0.92 6.06
N ALA A 85 -3.28 1.54 7.23
CA ALA A 85 -3.53 3.00 7.30
C ALA A 85 -2.34 3.82 6.77
N GLN A 86 -1.10 3.37 7.01
CA GLN A 86 0.08 4.05 6.48
C GLN A 86 0.10 4.01 4.95
N SER A 87 -0.22 2.86 4.35
CA SER A 87 -0.29 2.70 2.90
C SER A 87 -1.30 3.63 2.25
N ALA A 88 -2.48 3.77 2.85
CA ALA A 88 -3.49 4.73 2.37
C ALA A 88 -3.01 6.19 2.51
N ALA A 89 -2.35 6.53 3.63
CA ALA A 89 -1.77 7.85 3.85
C ALA A 89 -0.65 8.17 2.84
N ASP A 90 0.20 7.20 2.52
CA ASP A 90 1.28 7.34 1.54
C ASP A 90 0.72 7.59 0.13
N LEU A 91 -0.35 6.89 -0.25
CA LEU A 91 -1.04 7.12 -1.53
C LEU A 91 -1.69 8.50 -1.58
N ALA A 92 -2.34 8.96 -0.51
CA ALA A 92 -2.88 10.31 -0.43
C ALA A 92 -1.75 11.36 -0.57
N GLY A 93 -0.62 11.14 0.10
CA GLY A 93 0.59 11.96 -0.02
C GLY A 93 1.23 11.93 -1.42
N ALA A 94 0.99 10.88 -2.20
CA ALA A 94 1.38 10.76 -3.61
C ALA A 94 0.34 11.38 -4.57
N GLY A 95 -0.71 12.03 -4.07
CA GLY A 95 -1.72 12.74 -4.84
C GLY A 95 -2.87 11.87 -5.35
N PHE A 96 -3.04 10.65 -4.80
CA PHE A 96 -4.21 9.83 -5.10
C PHE A 96 -5.45 10.40 -4.41
N THR A 97 -6.57 10.39 -5.12
CA THR A 97 -7.88 10.71 -4.54
C THR A 97 -8.34 9.58 -3.63
N GLU A 98 -9.22 9.88 -2.67
CA GLU A 98 -9.80 8.86 -1.79
C GLU A 98 -10.49 7.74 -2.59
N GLN A 99 -11.20 8.08 -3.67
CA GLN A 99 -11.81 7.08 -4.54
C GLN A 99 -10.78 6.13 -5.17
N GLN A 100 -9.65 6.65 -5.63
CA GLN A 100 -8.57 5.80 -6.18
C GLN A 100 -7.96 4.90 -5.10
N ILE A 101 -7.82 5.40 -3.87
CA ILE A 101 -7.34 4.62 -2.73
C ILE A 101 -8.31 3.49 -2.40
N LEU A 102 -9.62 3.76 -2.42
CA LEU A 102 -10.67 2.76 -2.23
C LEU A 102 -10.67 1.70 -3.33
N ASP A 103 -10.53 2.10 -4.59
CA ASP A 103 -10.46 1.15 -5.71
C ASP A 103 -9.27 0.20 -5.55
N ILE A 104 -8.11 0.70 -5.11
CA ILE A 104 -6.91 -0.08 -4.80
C ILE A 104 -7.15 -1.01 -3.60
N ALA A 105 -7.82 -0.53 -2.55
CA ALA A 105 -8.14 -1.32 -1.37
C ALA A 105 -9.11 -2.46 -1.71
N HIS A 106 -10.15 -2.20 -2.50
CA HIS A 106 -11.08 -3.21 -2.97
C HIS A 106 -10.40 -4.27 -3.86
N ALA A 107 -9.36 -3.90 -4.60
CA ALA A 107 -8.53 -4.85 -5.34
C ALA A 107 -7.56 -5.65 -4.43
N GLY A 108 -7.49 -5.36 -3.13
CA GLY A 108 -6.56 -6.01 -2.19
C GLY A 108 -5.09 -5.66 -2.42
N GLN A 109 -4.79 -4.53 -3.06
CA GLN A 109 -3.44 -4.16 -3.50
C GLN A 109 -2.87 -2.93 -2.77
N LEU A 110 -3.50 -2.50 -1.67
CA LEU A 110 -3.19 -1.23 -1.02
C LEU A 110 -1.71 -1.13 -0.63
N ASP A 111 -1.15 -2.16 0.01
CA ASP A 111 0.24 -2.13 0.50
C ASP A 111 1.26 -2.20 -0.65
N SER A 112 1.03 -3.05 -1.65
CA SER A 112 1.96 -3.19 -2.79
C SER A 112 2.04 -1.91 -3.61
N ILE A 113 0.90 -1.31 -3.93
CA ILE A 113 0.83 -0.08 -4.72
C ILE A 113 1.39 1.12 -3.95
N SER A 114 1.21 1.18 -2.62
CA SER A 114 1.80 2.26 -1.82
C SER A 114 3.33 2.22 -1.81
N ILE A 115 3.94 1.03 -1.74
CA ILE A 115 5.40 0.86 -1.82
C ILE A 115 5.93 1.40 -3.14
N ASP A 116 5.28 1.06 -4.25
CA ASP A 116 5.63 1.58 -5.57
C ASP A 116 5.45 3.10 -5.65
N ALA A 117 4.34 3.63 -5.14
CA ALA A 117 4.09 5.07 -5.09
C ALA A 117 5.20 5.82 -4.34
N VAL A 118 5.53 5.37 -3.13
CA VAL A 118 6.59 5.96 -2.30
C VAL A 118 7.93 5.89 -3.02
N THR A 119 8.29 4.75 -3.61
CA THR A 119 9.53 4.57 -4.35
C THR A 119 9.65 5.59 -5.49
N LEU A 120 8.61 5.74 -6.30
CA LEU A 120 8.58 6.67 -7.43
C LEU A 120 8.61 8.15 -6.98
N LYS A 121 7.97 8.47 -5.86
CA LYS A 121 8.00 9.82 -5.26
C LYS A 121 9.39 10.15 -4.74
N LEU A 122 10.06 9.22 -4.05
CA LEU A 122 11.40 9.43 -3.49
C LEU A 122 12.45 9.76 -4.55
N ILE A 123 12.33 9.24 -5.76
CA ILE A 123 13.21 9.60 -6.88
C ILE A 123 12.83 10.90 -7.59
N GLY A 124 11.83 11.60 -7.08
CA GLY A 124 11.40 12.93 -7.55
C GLY A 124 10.60 12.91 -8.83
N LEU A 125 9.76 11.89 -9.05
CA LEU A 125 8.74 11.92 -10.09
C LEU A 125 7.52 12.73 -9.63
N SER A 126 6.88 13.40 -10.57
CA SER A 126 5.63 14.14 -10.31
C SER A 126 4.47 13.19 -10.01
N ASP A 127 3.45 13.69 -9.29
CA ASP A 127 2.25 12.92 -8.97
C ASP A 127 1.58 12.33 -10.21
N SER A 128 1.51 13.09 -11.29
CA SER A 128 0.93 12.65 -12.55
C SER A 128 1.68 11.47 -13.18
N THR A 129 3.01 11.45 -13.08
CA THR A 129 3.84 10.34 -13.57
C THR A 129 3.68 9.11 -12.69
N VAL A 130 3.67 9.28 -11.36
CA VAL A 130 3.43 8.21 -10.40
C VAL A 130 2.06 7.57 -10.66
N GLN A 131 1.00 8.37 -10.73
CA GLN A 131 -0.36 7.87 -11.00
C GLN A 131 -0.44 7.13 -12.35
N LEU A 132 0.21 7.63 -13.41
CA LEU A 132 0.25 6.95 -14.70
C LEU A 132 0.88 5.55 -14.60
N VAL A 133 2.04 5.43 -13.94
CA VAL A 133 2.73 4.14 -13.75
C VAL A 133 1.84 3.17 -13.00
N LEU A 134 1.29 3.60 -11.85
CA LEU A 134 0.47 2.75 -11.00
C LEU A 134 -0.87 2.38 -11.64
N HIS A 135 -1.49 3.30 -12.38
CA HIS A 135 -2.69 2.99 -13.17
C HIS A 135 -2.41 1.90 -14.22
N LYS A 136 -1.27 1.98 -14.92
CA LYS A 136 -0.86 0.93 -15.87
C LYS A 136 -0.65 -0.42 -15.17
N HIS A 137 -0.01 -0.45 -14.00
CA HIS A 137 0.14 -1.66 -13.18
C HIS A 137 -1.22 -2.26 -12.80
N LEU A 138 -2.12 -1.45 -12.25
CA LEU A 138 -3.46 -1.87 -11.82
C LEU A 138 -4.31 -2.41 -12.99
N THR A 139 -4.14 -1.85 -14.19
CA THR A 139 -4.89 -2.26 -15.39
C THR A 139 -4.21 -3.36 -16.21
N GLY A 140 -3.06 -3.89 -15.74
CA GLY A 140 -2.30 -4.92 -16.44
C GLY A 140 -1.69 -4.45 -17.78
N GLN A 141 -1.56 -3.13 -17.96
CA GLN A 141 -0.90 -2.58 -19.14
C GLN A 141 0.63 -2.72 -19.01
N PRO A 142 1.35 -2.93 -20.13
CA PRO A 142 2.80 -3.01 -20.10
C PRO A 142 3.42 -1.72 -19.54
N VAL A 143 4.18 -1.86 -18.45
CA VAL A 143 4.95 -0.79 -17.83
C VAL A 143 6.13 -1.42 -17.08
N MET A 144 7.25 -0.70 -17.01
CA MET A 144 8.41 -1.12 -16.22
C MET A 144 8.06 -1.13 -14.72
N ALA A 145 8.66 -2.04 -13.97
CA ALA A 145 8.58 -2.05 -12.52
C ALA A 145 9.20 -0.76 -11.93
N SER A 146 8.71 -0.34 -10.77
CA SER A 146 9.16 0.88 -10.09
C SER A 146 10.66 0.87 -9.79
N ALA A 147 11.25 -0.32 -9.58
CA ALA A 147 12.69 -0.49 -9.40
C ALA A 147 13.48 -0.08 -10.66
N GLU A 148 13.10 -0.57 -11.85
CA GLU A 148 13.75 -0.24 -13.12
C GLU A 148 13.58 1.24 -13.47
N ILE A 149 12.43 1.82 -13.18
CA ILE A 149 12.20 3.27 -13.34
C ILE A 149 13.15 4.06 -12.43
N SER A 150 13.31 3.63 -11.18
CA SER A 150 14.23 4.23 -10.22
C SER A 150 15.68 4.17 -10.70
N GLU A 151 16.13 3.02 -11.17
CA GLU A 151 17.48 2.86 -11.71
C GLU A 151 17.72 3.73 -12.96
N LEU A 152 16.77 3.78 -13.90
CA LEU A 152 16.84 4.67 -15.06
C LEU A 152 16.98 6.13 -14.63
N LYS A 153 16.23 6.59 -13.62
CA LYS A 153 16.35 7.94 -13.06
C LYS A 153 17.75 8.17 -12.50
N ASN A 154 18.29 7.20 -11.77
CA ASN A 154 19.64 7.25 -11.18
C ASN A 154 20.74 7.28 -12.24
N THR A 155 20.52 6.74 -13.44
CA THR A 155 21.46 6.90 -14.58
C THR A 155 21.43 8.29 -15.19
N GLY A 156 20.59 9.20 -14.71
CA GLY A 156 20.50 10.60 -15.10
C GLY A 156 19.44 10.91 -16.15
N LEU A 157 18.46 10.01 -16.36
CA LEU A 157 17.30 10.33 -17.20
C LEU A 157 16.44 11.40 -16.54
N THR A 158 15.97 12.34 -17.36
CA THR A 158 14.94 13.29 -16.96
C THR A 158 13.58 12.58 -16.88
N GLU A 159 12.64 13.13 -16.13
CA GLU A 159 11.29 12.60 -16.04
C GLU A 159 10.62 12.48 -17.43
N ARG A 160 10.80 13.48 -18.30
CA ARG A 160 10.29 13.42 -19.68
C ARG A 160 10.79 12.21 -20.43
N GLN A 161 12.11 11.90 -20.32
CA GLN A 161 12.69 10.73 -20.96
C GLN A 161 12.16 9.42 -20.40
N ILE A 162 11.86 9.38 -19.10
CA ILE A 162 11.22 8.23 -18.43
C ILE A 162 9.79 8.07 -18.97
N LEU A 163 9.02 9.15 -19.06
CA LEU A 163 7.67 9.12 -19.62
C LEU A 163 7.64 8.62 -21.07
N GLU A 164 8.60 9.03 -21.91
CA GLU A 164 8.74 8.53 -23.27
C GLU A 164 8.89 7.00 -23.30
N ARG A 165 9.66 6.41 -22.35
CA ARG A 165 9.86 4.96 -22.25
C ARG A 165 8.61 4.24 -21.73
N ILE A 166 7.96 4.81 -20.74
CA ILE A 166 6.69 4.29 -20.20
C ILE A 166 5.62 4.26 -21.30
N ASN A 167 5.54 5.32 -22.10
CA ASN A 167 4.56 5.44 -23.17
C ASN A 167 4.89 4.55 -24.39
N SER A 168 6.17 4.27 -24.63
CA SER A 168 6.59 3.31 -25.65
C SER A 168 6.37 1.84 -25.25
N GLY A 169 5.95 1.57 -24.01
CA GLY A 169 5.77 0.21 -23.50
C GLY A 169 7.09 -0.52 -23.26
N MET A 170 8.15 0.22 -22.88
CA MET A 170 9.44 -0.40 -22.54
C MET A 170 9.27 -1.45 -21.45
N THR A 171 9.86 -2.62 -21.66
CA THR A 171 9.85 -3.73 -20.70
C THR A 171 11.03 -3.62 -19.71
N ASP A 172 10.95 -4.33 -18.58
CA ASP A 172 12.04 -4.39 -17.59
C ASP A 172 13.35 -4.86 -18.19
N GLU A 173 13.30 -5.85 -19.08
CA GLU A 173 14.51 -6.35 -19.75
C GLU A 173 15.16 -5.28 -20.64
N GLN A 174 14.37 -4.50 -21.35
CA GLN A 174 14.87 -3.38 -22.16
C GLN A 174 15.44 -2.26 -21.28
N ALA A 175 14.78 -1.97 -20.16
CA ALA A 175 15.25 -1.00 -19.17
C ALA A 175 16.62 -1.41 -18.61
N ARG A 176 16.79 -2.66 -18.17
CA ARG A 176 18.06 -3.18 -17.65
C ARG A 176 19.19 -3.12 -18.68
N LYS A 177 18.90 -3.40 -19.96
CA LYS A 177 19.89 -3.24 -21.05
C LYS A 177 20.30 -1.78 -21.21
N GLU A 178 19.37 -0.83 -21.17
CA GLU A 178 19.66 0.60 -21.24
C GLU A 178 20.47 1.07 -20.03
N ILE A 179 20.10 0.67 -18.80
CA ILE A 179 20.83 0.98 -17.57
C ILE A 179 22.29 0.53 -17.70
N THR A 180 22.51 -0.75 -18.03
CA THR A 180 23.86 -1.32 -18.19
C THR A 180 24.69 -0.57 -19.23
N ALA A 181 24.08 -0.20 -20.37
CA ALA A 181 24.78 0.56 -21.41
C ALA A 181 25.20 1.96 -20.93
N ARG A 182 24.34 2.64 -20.17
CA ARG A 182 24.64 3.97 -19.60
C ARG A 182 25.73 3.93 -18.54
N GLU A 183 25.71 2.94 -17.66
CA GLU A 183 26.74 2.74 -16.63
C GLU A 183 28.12 2.52 -17.28
N ARG A 184 28.23 1.63 -18.28
CA ARG A 184 29.47 1.43 -19.04
C ARG A 184 29.98 2.73 -19.67
N SER A 185 29.08 3.54 -20.24
CA SER A 185 29.44 4.80 -20.86
C SER A 185 29.99 5.82 -19.83
N ARG A 186 29.42 5.84 -18.61
CA ARG A 186 29.90 6.68 -17.49
C ARG A 186 31.29 6.26 -17.02
N ASP A 187 31.53 4.95 -16.89
CA ASP A 187 32.82 4.41 -16.47
C ASP A 187 33.92 4.74 -17.49
N HIS A 188 33.62 4.61 -18.78
CA HIS A 188 34.56 5.00 -19.85
C HIS A 188 34.87 6.51 -19.82
N ALA A 189 33.87 7.35 -19.60
CA ALA A 189 34.07 8.80 -19.49
C ALA A 189 34.96 9.16 -18.28
N ASN A 190 34.69 8.54 -17.11
CA ASN A 190 35.51 8.78 -15.91
C ASN A 190 36.95 8.29 -16.05
N THR A 191 37.16 7.13 -16.70
CA THR A 191 38.51 6.58 -16.90
C THR A 191 39.34 7.44 -17.87
N SER A 192 38.70 8.01 -18.89
CA SER A 192 39.39 8.92 -19.83
C SER A 192 39.78 10.25 -19.20
N PHE A 193 38.94 10.76 -18.27
CA PHE A 193 39.22 12.01 -17.54
C PHE A 193 40.41 11.89 -16.59
N VAL A 194 40.60 10.74 -15.95
CA VAL A 194 41.75 10.45 -15.07
C VAL A 194 43.03 10.34 -15.88
N ARG A 195 43.01 9.78 -17.09
CA ARG A 195 44.18 9.66 -17.97
C ARG A 195 44.68 11.02 -18.47
N VAL A 196 43.81 11.98 -18.70
CA VAL A 196 44.23 13.33 -19.19
C VAL A 196 44.88 14.15 -18.09
N ARG A 197 44.42 14.05 -16.83
CA ARG A 197 45.03 14.77 -15.69
C ARG A 197 46.37 14.21 -15.22
N GLY A 198 46.71 12.97 -15.58
CA GLY A 198 47.99 12.34 -15.20
C GLY A 198 49.19 12.72 -16.08
N ARG A 199 49.01 13.40 -17.22
CA ARG A 199 50.14 13.90 -18.04
C ARG A 199 50.62 15.23 -17.50
N LYS A 200 51.62 15.21 -16.59
CA LYS A 200 52.45 16.38 -16.30
C LYS A 200 53.12 16.84 -17.60
N PRO A 201 53.06 18.13 -17.95
CA PRO A 201 53.92 18.67 -19.02
C PRO A 201 55.37 18.53 -18.61
N ARG A 202 56.19 18.04 -19.48
CA ARG A 202 57.66 18.06 -19.35
C ARG A 202 58.20 19.44 -19.70
#